data_7032c9564ac12e2d7b84bd22c95107e9
#
_entry.id   7032c9564ac12e2d7b84bd22c95107e9
#
_cell.length_a   1.000
_cell.length_b   1.000
_cell.length_c   1.000
_cell.angle_alpha   90.00
_cell.angle_beta   90.00
_cell.angle_gamma   90.00
#
_symmetry.space_group_name_H-M   'P 1'
#
loop_
_entity.id
_entity.type
_entity.pdbx_description
1 polymer ?
#
loop_
_entity_poly.entity_id
_entity_poly.type
_entity_poly.pdbx_seq_one_letter_code
_entity_poly.pdbx_strand_id
1 'polypeptide(L)'
;LYTSPHLFTFNERFGLNGRAAADEELAPSLEWLLARLASYQRAWPADRPGAFEAFTALALHYYSRQAPEALVVEAGIGGRYDATRVIPGQWVGLTSLELEHAALLGSRLELIAYDKADLCPEGGTLVTGPLDPEVGRRLRAYCALRGVRLVDTTLISRVDGWRYASTAMLVDLQVEELAWRELEIGLQGRHQVANAIVAITLARGWTRRHRPELCLDPGRRAHLLGRRQQRVADRRDHRGLTAAPAP
;
A
#
# COMPACT_ATOMS: atom_id res chain seq x y z
N LEU A 1 -2.91 8.66 -0.47
CA LEU A 1 -2.04 7.52 -0.71
C LEU A 1 -0.58 7.93 -0.57
N TYR A 2 0.17 7.33 0.35
CA TYR A 2 1.61 7.45 0.45
C TYR A 2 2.26 6.16 -0.04
N THR A 3 3.14 6.24 -1.05
CA THR A 3 3.78 5.06 -1.69
C THR A 3 5.27 5.26 -1.91
N SER A 4 6.02 4.16 -2.04
CA SER A 4 7.45 4.14 -2.36
C SER A 4 7.85 2.88 -3.13
N PRO A 5 8.90 2.99 -3.98
CA PRO A 5 9.51 4.21 -4.51
C PRO A 5 8.62 4.90 -5.56
N HIS A 6 9.00 6.08 -6.04
CA HIS A 6 8.41 6.69 -7.24
C HIS A 6 9.05 6.13 -8.50
N LEU A 7 8.38 6.26 -9.65
CA LEU A 7 8.90 5.80 -10.95
C LEU A 7 9.53 6.93 -11.77
N PHE A 8 8.91 8.09 -11.77
CA PHE A 8 9.35 9.23 -12.60
C PHE A 8 9.53 10.50 -11.78
N THR A 9 8.59 10.82 -10.91
CA THR A 9 8.60 12.06 -10.15
C THR A 9 8.36 11.78 -8.68
N PHE A 10 9.04 12.54 -7.84
CA PHE A 10 8.92 12.51 -6.39
C PHE A 10 7.47 12.66 -5.89
N ASN A 11 6.67 13.47 -6.58
CA ASN A 11 5.27 13.76 -6.26
C ASN A 11 4.36 12.52 -6.28
N GLU A 12 4.74 11.48 -7.03
CA GLU A 12 3.99 10.22 -7.08
C GLU A 12 3.85 9.56 -5.70
N ARG A 13 4.80 9.85 -4.79
CA ARG A 13 4.75 9.34 -3.41
C ARG A 13 3.57 9.89 -2.61
N PHE A 14 3.05 11.06 -3.00
CA PHE A 14 2.02 11.82 -2.28
C PHE A 14 0.76 11.92 -3.12
N GLY A 15 -0.08 10.89 -3.08
CA GLY A 15 -1.34 10.85 -3.82
C GLY A 15 -2.51 11.38 -3.01
N LEU A 16 -3.32 12.24 -3.62
CA LEU A 16 -4.58 12.72 -3.06
C LEU A 16 -5.70 12.56 -4.09
N ASN A 17 -6.79 11.90 -3.71
CA ASN A 17 -7.96 11.69 -4.56
C ASN A 17 -7.61 11.16 -5.97
N GLY A 18 -6.66 10.21 -6.03
CA GLY A 18 -6.26 9.51 -7.26
C GLY A 18 -5.30 10.28 -8.18
N ARG A 19 -4.76 11.42 -7.77
CA ARG A 19 -3.70 12.15 -8.49
C ARG A 19 -2.47 12.34 -7.60
N ALA A 20 -1.30 12.48 -8.20
CA ALA A 20 -0.11 12.94 -7.48
C ALA A 20 -0.29 14.39 -7.03
N ALA A 21 0.27 14.74 -5.87
CA ALA A 21 0.30 16.12 -5.39
C ALA A 21 1.05 17.03 -6.39
N ALA A 22 0.59 18.26 -6.58
CA ALA A 22 1.30 19.27 -7.35
C ALA A 22 2.45 19.86 -6.52
N ASP A 23 3.43 20.46 -7.21
CA ASP A 23 4.58 21.09 -6.54
C ASP A 23 4.14 22.17 -5.55
N GLU A 24 3.16 22.99 -5.95
CA GLU A 24 2.60 24.07 -5.14
C GLU A 24 1.87 23.54 -3.88
N GLU A 25 1.31 22.32 -3.96
CA GLU A 25 0.65 21.68 -2.83
C GLU A 25 1.66 21.11 -1.82
N LEU A 26 2.81 20.65 -2.31
CA LEU A 26 3.89 20.09 -1.48
C LEU A 26 4.82 21.14 -0.90
N ALA A 27 5.02 22.26 -1.59
CA ALA A 27 6.00 23.29 -1.23
C ALA A 27 5.91 23.75 0.23
N PRO A 28 4.74 24.08 0.81
CA PRO A 28 4.66 24.48 2.23
C PRO A 28 5.08 23.39 3.20
N SER A 29 4.84 22.11 2.84
CA SER A 29 5.24 20.97 3.67
C SER A 29 6.74 20.69 3.53
N LEU A 30 7.31 20.93 2.37
CA LEU A 30 8.74 20.81 2.13
C LEU A 30 9.52 21.91 2.88
N GLU A 31 9.06 23.14 2.86
CA GLU A 31 9.64 24.26 3.62
C GLU A 31 9.63 23.94 5.14
N TRP A 32 8.50 23.45 5.64
CA TRP A 32 8.38 23.00 7.02
C TRP A 32 9.40 21.91 7.35
N LEU A 33 9.53 20.88 6.49
CA LEU A 33 10.46 19.78 6.68
C LEU A 33 11.90 20.28 6.72
N LEU A 34 12.31 21.13 5.77
CA LEU A 34 13.67 21.68 5.69
C LEU A 34 14.02 22.46 6.96
N ALA A 35 13.10 23.28 7.48
CA ALA A 35 13.30 24.02 8.72
C ALA A 35 13.44 23.06 9.93
N ARG A 36 12.69 21.96 9.97
CA ARG A 36 12.78 20.94 11.03
C ARG A 36 14.06 20.14 10.95
N LEU A 37 14.48 19.73 9.76
CA LEU A 37 15.75 19.04 9.55
C LEU A 37 16.95 19.91 9.97
N ALA A 38 16.93 21.20 9.62
CA ALA A 38 17.98 22.14 10.04
C ALA A 38 18.04 22.29 11.58
N SER A 39 16.89 22.31 12.24
CA SER A 39 16.80 22.38 13.71
C SER A 39 17.27 21.07 14.36
N TYR A 40 16.87 19.94 13.80
CA TYR A 40 17.28 18.61 14.24
C TYR A 40 18.81 18.46 14.15
N GLN A 41 19.40 18.81 13.02
CA GLN A 41 20.83 18.69 12.79
C GLN A 41 21.66 19.59 13.70
N ARG A 42 21.13 20.76 14.10
CA ARG A 42 21.80 21.61 15.13
C ARG A 42 21.76 20.95 16.50
N ALA A 43 20.66 20.29 16.86
CA ALA A 43 20.51 19.62 18.15
C ALA A 43 21.30 18.29 18.22
N TRP A 44 21.38 17.59 17.10
CA TRP A 44 21.98 16.28 16.97
C TRP A 44 22.97 16.24 15.78
N PRO A 45 24.15 16.86 15.88
CA PRO A 45 25.07 16.99 14.74
C PRO A 45 25.59 15.67 14.16
N ALA A 46 25.64 14.63 14.98
CA ALA A 46 26.14 13.30 14.59
C ALA A 46 25.05 12.40 14.03
N ASP A 47 23.76 12.79 14.14
CA ASP A 47 22.63 12.01 13.66
C ASP A 47 21.98 12.67 12.44
N ARG A 48 21.59 11.85 11.47
CA ARG A 48 20.92 12.30 10.25
C ARG A 48 19.75 11.38 9.94
N PRO A 49 18.50 11.92 9.89
CA PRO A 49 17.36 11.15 9.46
C PRO A 49 17.58 10.54 8.08
N GLY A 50 17.18 9.29 7.90
CA GLY A 50 17.20 8.64 6.61
C GLY A 50 16.23 9.30 5.62
N ALA A 51 16.46 9.11 4.32
CA ALA A 51 15.60 9.71 3.29
C ALA A 51 14.13 9.27 3.44
N PHE A 52 13.89 8.00 3.79
CA PHE A 52 12.52 7.50 3.96
C PHE A 52 11.84 8.09 5.20
N GLU A 53 12.57 8.30 6.29
CA GLU A 53 12.07 8.99 7.49
C GLU A 53 11.68 10.44 7.17
N ALA A 54 12.54 11.16 6.42
CA ALA A 54 12.24 12.52 5.96
C ALA A 54 11.01 12.56 5.05
N PHE A 55 10.87 11.62 4.11
CA PHE A 55 9.69 11.53 3.26
C PHE A 55 8.42 11.18 4.02
N THR A 56 8.51 10.32 5.03
CA THR A 56 7.39 9.99 5.91
C THR A 56 6.96 11.21 6.73
N ALA A 57 7.90 11.97 7.27
CA ALA A 57 7.59 13.23 7.97
C ALA A 57 6.93 14.26 7.04
N LEU A 58 7.43 14.38 5.80
CA LEU A 58 6.80 15.22 4.76
C LEU A 58 5.37 14.78 4.47
N ALA A 59 5.16 13.47 4.28
CA ALA A 59 3.84 12.90 4.04
C ALA A 59 2.86 13.21 5.17
N LEU A 60 3.27 13.01 6.41
CA LEU A 60 2.46 13.30 7.60
C LEU A 60 2.07 14.78 7.66
N HIS A 61 3.02 15.68 7.44
CA HIS A 61 2.73 17.11 7.43
C HIS A 61 1.81 17.50 6.28
N TYR A 62 2.04 16.97 5.07
CA TYR A 62 1.18 17.21 3.91
C TYR A 62 -0.25 16.74 4.17
N TYR A 63 -0.43 15.47 4.59
CA TYR A 63 -1.78 14.94 4.83
C TYR A 63 -2.47 15.53 6.04
N SER A 64 -1.75 15.99 7.06
CA SER A 64 -2.38 16.73 8.18
C SER A 64 -3.05 18.03 7.71
N ARG A 65 -2.53 18.66 6.66
CA ARG A 65 -3.10 19.87 6.05
C ARG A 65 -4.23 19.57 5.08
N GLN A 66 -4.17 18.42 4.40
CA GLN A 66 -5.20 18.00 3.43
C GLN A 66 -6.40 17.31 4.09
N ALA A 67 -6.25 16.83 5.33
CA ALA A 67 -7.27 16.16 6.14
C ALA A 67 -8.09 15.10 5.35
N PRO A 68 -7.45 14.11 4.69
CA PRO A 68 -8.18 13.09 3.94
C PRO A 68 -9.00 12.22 4.91
N GLU A 69 -10.19 11.78 4.48
CA GLU A 69 -11.03 10.86 5.28
C GLU A 69 -10.34 9.50 5.54
N ALA A 70 -9.57 9.03 4.57
CA ALA A 70 -8.81 7.80 4.66
C ALA A 70 -7.41 7.98 4.06
N LEU A 71 -6.41 7.40 4.69
CA LEU A 71 -5.03 7.40 4.21
C LEU A 71 -4.54 5.97 4.07
N VAL A 72 -4.10 5.60 2.87
CA VAL A 72 -3.38 4.36 2.60
C VAL A 72 -1.89 4.67 2.61
N VAL A 73 -1.13 3.92 3.40
CA VAL A 73 0.30 4.13 3.61
C VAL A 73 1.05 2.85 3.29
N GLU A 74 2.01 2.94 2.39
CA GLU A 74 2.94 1.86 2.09
C GLU A 74 4.15 1.95 3.03
N ALA A 75 4.47 0.85 3.73
CA ALA A 75 5.68 0.74 4.51
C ALA A 75 6.92 0.70 3.61
N GLY A 76 8.05 1.18 4.12
CA GLY A 76 9.32 1.14 3.39
C GLY A 76 9.97 -0.24 3.43
N ILE A 77 10.45 -0.64 4.59
CA ILE A 77 11.12 -1.93 4.81
C ILE A 77 10.71 -2.48 6.18
N GLY A 78 10.32 -3.77 6.19
CA GLY A 78 9.94 -4.42 7.44
C GLY A 78 8.60 -3.92 7.99
N GLY A 79 8.56 -3.58 9.26
CA GLY A 79 7.37 -3.07 9.95
C GLY A 79 7.69 -2.54 11.34
N ARG A 80 8.39 -3.32 12.17
CA ARG A 80 8.71 -2.99 13.57
C ARG A 80 9.43 -1.66 13.72
N TYR A 81 10.38 -1.37 12.84
CA TYR A 81 11.22 -0.16 12.86
C TYR A 81 10.96 0.74 11.65
N ASP A 82 9.91 0.46 10.87
CA ASP A 82 9.56 1.30 9.74
C ASP A 82 9.08 2.68 10.19
N ALA A 83 9.49 3.72 9.47
CA ALA A 83 9.12 5.10 9.79
C ALA A 83 7.60 5.31 9.77
N THR A 84 6.86 4.53 8.97
CA THR A 84 5.40 4.63 8.90
C THR A 84 4.69 4.08 10.13
N ARG A 85 5.38 3.37 11.02
CA ARG A 85 4.80 2.84 12.27
C ARG A 85 4.28 3.94 13.22
N VAL A 86 4.73 5.16 13.08
CA VAL A 86 4.21 6.30 13.86
C VAL A 86 2.76 6.65 13.51
N ILE A 87 2.25 6.11 12.39
CA ILE A 87 0.88 6.32 11.93
C ILE A 87 -0.01 5.26 12.59
N PRO A 88 -1.06 5.63 13.34
CA PRO A 88 -1.90 4.67 14.06
C PRO A 88 -2.88 3.94 13.12
N GLY A 89 -2.34 3.16 12.18
CA GLY A 89 -3.13 2.38 11.23
C GLY A 89 -3.76 1.15 11.88
N GLN A 90 -5.09 1.12 12.02
CA GLN A 90 -5.80 -0.02 12.60
C GLN A 90 -6.00 -1.20 11.65
N TRP A 91 -5.81 -0.99 10.35
CA TRP A 91 -5.90 -1.98 9.29
C TRP A 91 -4.58 -2.07 8.55
N VAL A 92 -3.95 -3.23 8.61
CA VAL A 92 -2.65 -3.47 7.97
C VAL A 92 -2.78 -4.63 6.99
N GLY A 93 -2.24 -4.47 5.78
CA GLY A 93 -2.20 -5.50 4.74
C GLY A 93 -0.80 -6.08 4.59
N LEU A 94 -0.68 -7.39 4.63
CA LEU A 94 0.50 -8.16 4.26
C LEU A 94 0.19 -8.94 2.97
N THR A 95 0.65 -8.43 1.83
CA THR A 95 0.28 -8.96 0.51
C THR A 95 1.00 -10.26 0.17
N SER A 96 2.32 -10.27 0.31
CA SER A 96 3.18 -11.43 0.09
C SER A 96 4.31 -11.44 1.08
N LEU A 97 4.95 -12.58 1.23
CA LEU A 97 6.09 -12.77 2.10
C LEU A 97 7.17 -13.54 1.35
N GLU A 98 8.29 -12.89 1.13
CA GLU A 98 9.47 -13.45 0.49
C GLU A 98 10.71 -13.18 1.33
N LEU A 99 11.79 -13.91 1.04
CA LEU A 99 13.10 -13.68 1.69
C LEU A 99 13.78 -12.44 1.09
N GLU A 100 13.13 -11.29 1.23
CA GLU A 100 13.70 -10.00 0.84
C GLU A 100 14.37 -9.33 2.02
N HIS A 101 15.41 -8.53 1.74
CA HIS A 101 16.18 -7.81 2.77
C HIS A 101 16.72 -8.72 3.89
N ALA A 102 17.09 -9.97 3.56
CA ALA A 102 17.52 -10.98 4.54
C ALA A 102 18.70 -10.50 5.40
N ALA A 103 19.55 -9.60 4.89
CA ALA A 103 20.64 -8.98 5.66
C ALA A 103 20.14 -8.10 6.82
N LEU A 104 18.94 -7.53 6.72
CA LEU A 104 18.34 -6.67 7.75
C LEU A 104 17.29 -7.40 8.60
N LEU A 105 16.46 -8.23 7.96
CA LEU A 105 15.30 -8.86 8.59
C LEU A 105 15.56 -10.32 9.00
N GLY A 106 16.71 -10.88 8.61
CA GLY A 106 17.05 -12.29 8.84
C GLY A 106 16.60 -13.21 7.70
N SER A 107 17.08 -14.47 7.76
CA SER A 107 16.87 -15.49 6.71
C SER A 107 15.68 -16.42 6.96
N ARG A 108 14.83 -16.13 7.94
CA ARG A 108 13.68 -16.96 8.33
C ARG A 108 12.38 -16.20 8.07
N LEU A 109 11.52 -16.76 7.21
CA LEU A 109 10.25 -16.14 6.80
C LEU A 109 9.35 -15.78 7.98
N GLU A 110 9.30 -16.60 9.02
CA GLU A 110 8.50 -16.31 10.20
C GLU A 110 8.97 -15.05 10.95
N LEU A 111 10.28 -14.79 11.02
CA LEU A 111 10.81 -13.57 11.65
C LEU A 111 10.47 -12.32 10.84
N ILE A 112 10.55 -12.43 9.52
CA ILE A 112 10.13 -11.37 8.60
C ILE A 112 8.61 -11.11 8.74
N ALA A 113 7.81 -12.19 8.87
CA ALA A 113 6.38 -12.08 9.10
C ALA A 113 6.05 -11.35 10.42
N TYR A 114 6.78 -11.66 11.49
CA TYR A 114 6.61 -11.00 12.80
C TYR A 114 7.01 -9.54 12.74
N ASP A 115 8.14 -9.23 12.10
CA ASP A 115 8.58 -7.85 11.94
C ASP A 115 7.55 -7.01 11.16
N LYS A 116 7.04 -7.54 10.03
CA LYS A 116 5.99 -6.87 9.25
C LYS A 116 4.67 -6.74 10.03
N ALA A 117 4.29 -7.77 10.80
CA ALA A 117 3.09 -7.75 11.63
C ALA A 117 3.15 -6.72 12.77
N ASP A 118 4.35 -6.34 13.20
CA ASP A 118 4.56 -5.33 14.23
C ASP A 118 4.16 -3.91 13.80
N LEU A 119 3.90 -3.71 12.50
CA LEU A 119 3.27 -2.49 12.02
C LEU A 119 1.80 -2.38 12.50
N CYS A 120 1.14 -3.52 12.76
CA CYS A 120 -0.23 -3.56 13.24
C CYS A 120 -0.27 -3.33 14.76
N PRO A 121 -0.96 -2.30 15.26
CA PRO A 121 -1.08 -2.05 16.70
C PRO A 121 -1.96 -3.08 17.39
N GLU A 122 -1.88 -3.15 18.71
CA GLU A 122 -2.82 -3.89 19.55
C GLU A 122 -4.27 -3.43 19.26
N GLY A 123 -5.21 -4.36 19.20
CA GLY A 123 -6.60 -4.11 18.81
C GLY A 123 -6.81 -3.85 17.31
N GLY A 124 -5.72 -3.82 16.53
CA GLY A 124 -5.77 -3.69 15.09
C GLY A 124 -6.10 -4.99 14.36
N THR A 125 -6.22 -4.91 13.04
CA THR A 125 -6.48 -6.06 12.16
C THR A 125 -5.37 -6.18 11.11
N LEU A 126 -4.70 -7.32 11.08
CA LEU A 126 -3.74 -7.72 10.05
C LEU A 126 -4.46 -8.61 9.03
N VAL A 127 -4.52 -8.16 7.79
CA VAL A 127 -5.08 -8.93 6.66
C VAL A 127 -3.91 -9.50 5.86
N THR A 128 -3.88 -10.81 5.65
CA THR A 128 -2.80 -11.45 4.89
C THR A 128 -3.29 -12.03 3.57
N GLY A 129 -2.46 -11.89 2.53
CA GLY A 129 -2.52 -12.74 1.35
C GLY A 129 -2.12 -14.19 1.66
N PRO A 130 -1.98 -15.04 0.63
CA PRO A 130 -1.52 -16.42 0.80
C PRO A 130 -0.12 -16.46 1.43
N LEU A 131 0.02 -17.29 2.47
CA LEU A 131 1.28 -17.54 3.18
C LEU A 131 1.59 -19.05 3.15
N ASP A 132 2.86 -19.40 3.37
CA ASP A 132 3.22 -20.77 3.73
C ASP A 132 2.40 -21.21 4.96
N PRO A 133 1.83 -22.42 4.98
CA PRO A 133 0.94 -22.88 6.06
C PRO A 133 1.59 -22.82 7.45
N GLU A 134 2.88 -23.15 7.56
CA GLU A 134 3.59 -23.12 8.84
C GLU A 134 3.84 -21.68 9.30
N VAL A 135 4.24 -20.79 8.38
CA VAL A 135 4.41 -19.36 8.66
C VAL A 135 3.07 -18.74 9.06
N GLY A 136 1.99 -19.05 8.35
CA GLY A 136 0.64 -18.56 8.66
C GLY A 136 0.17 -19.01 10.05
N ARG A 137 0.41 -20.27 10.42
CA ARG A 137 0.09 -20.81 11.75
C ARG A 137 0.85 -20.07 12.86
N ARG A 138 2.17 -19.87 12.68
CA ARG A 138 3.01 -19.15 13.64
C ARG A 138 2.63 -17.69 13.76
N LEU A 139 2.37 -17.03 12.62
CA LEU A 139 1.93 -15.64 12.59
C LEU A 139 0.59 -15.46 13.31
N ARG A 140 -0.35 -16.40 13.17
CA ARG A 140 -1.63 -16.38 13.89
C ARG A 140 -1.42 -16.41 15.40
N ALA A 141 -0.56 -17.31 15.89
CA ALA A 141 -0.22 -17.38 17.31
C ALA A 141 0.46 -16.10 17.81
N TYR A 142 1.38 -15.55 17.01
CA TYR A 142 2.06 -14.29 17.32
C TYR A 142 1.09 -13.10 17.40
N CYS A 143 0.18 -12.97 16.44
CA CYS A 143 -0.85 -11.93 16.44
C CYS A 143 -1.78 -12.05 17.66
N ALA A 144 -2.20 -13.28 18.01
CA ALA A 144 -3.05 -13.52 19.18
C ALA A 144 -2.38 -13.05 20.48
N LEU A 145 -1.08 -13.32 20.67
CA LEU A 145 -0.31 -12.88 21.84
C LEU A 145 -0.21 -11.34 21.91
N ARG A 146 -0.32 -10.65 20.78
CA ARG A 146 -0.24 -9.19 20.69
C ARG A 146 -1.61 -8.50 20.66
N GLY A 147 -2.70 -9.24 20.85
CA GLY A 147 -4.05 -8.66 20.74
C GLY A 147 -4.39 -8.16 19.32
N VAL A 148 -3.74 -8.71 18.29
CA VAL A 148 -3.98 -8.36 16.87
C VAL A 148 -4.90 -9.40 16.25
N ARG A 149 -5.98 -8.95 15.60
CA ARG A 149 -6.86 -9.82 14.82
C ARG A 149 -6.19 -10.15 13.49
N LEU A 150 -5.96 -11.44 13.21
CA LEU A 150 -5.48 -11.88 11.90
C LEU A 150 -6.63 -12.35 11.02
N VAL A 151 -6.72 -11.83 9.81
CA VAL A 151 -7.64 -12.23 8.74
C VAL A 151 -6.81 -12.82 7.60
N ASP A 152 -6.93 -14.12 7.42
CA ASP A 152 -6.31 -14.86 6.31
C ASP A 152 -7.28 -14.88 5.13
N THR A 153 -6.91 -14.20 4.04
CA THR A 153 -7.79 -14.06 2.88
C THR A 153 -8.07 -15.37 2.17
N THR A 154 -7.22 -16.38 2.31
CA THR A 154 -7.43 -17.70 1.71
C THR A 154 -8.63 -18.44 2.32
N LEU A 155 -9.01 -18.10 3.54
CA LEU A 155 -10.14 -18.71 4.25
C LEU A 155 -11.48 -18.03 3.95
N ILE A 156 -11.45 -16.81 3.39
CA ILE A 156 -12.64 -15.98 3.18
C ILE A 156 -12.89 -15.63 1.71
N SER A 157 -12.05 -16.11 0.81
CA SER A 157 -12.17 -15.82 -0.61
C SER A 157 -12.12 -17.06 -1.48
N ARG A 158 -12.70 -16.95 -2.67
CA ARG A 158 -12.65 -17.97 -3.72
C ARG A 158 -12.49 -17.29 -5.08
N VAL A 159 -11.58 -17.83 -5.90
CA VAL A 159 -11.39 -17.42 -7.29
C VAL A 159 -11.96 -18.53 -8.17
N ASP A 160 -13.04 -18.24 -8.88
CA ASP A 160 -13.72 -19.23 -9.76
C ASP A 160 -13.06 -19.30 -11.14
N GLY A 161 -12.44 -18.19 -11.59
CA GLY A 161 -11.75 -18.11 -12.86
C GLY A 161 -11.09 -16.76 -13.08
N TRP A 162 -10.18 -16.72 -14.05
CA TRP A 162 -9.58 -15.46 -14.50
C TRP A 162 -9.11 -15.58 -15.95
N ARG A 163 -9.04 -14.45 -16.65
CA ARG A 163 -8.48 -14.35 -18.01
C ARG A 163 -7.78 -13.01 -18.22
N TYR A 164 -6.82 -12.99 -19.12
CA TYR A 164 -6.22 -11.73 -19.56
C TYR A 164 -7.14 -11.01 -20.55
N ALA A 165 -7.30 -9.72 -20.38
CA ALA A 165 -7.76 -8.77 -21.38
C ALA A 165 -6.57 -7.95 -21.89
N SER A 166 -6.77 -7.06 -22.86
CA SER A 166 -5.67 -6.30 -23.48
C SER A 166 -4.84 -5.49 -22.47
N THR A 167 -5.48 -4.89 -21.48
CA THR A 167 -4.83 -3.99 -20.49
C THR A 167 -5.08 -4.39 -19.05
N ALA A 168 -5.81 -5.47 -18.79
CA ALA A 168 -6.26 -5.86 -17.48
C ALA A 168 -6.38 -7.37 -17.33
N MET A 169 -6.66 -7.83 -16.13
CA MET A 169 -7.19 -9.16 -15.84
C MET A 169 -8.67 -9.06 -15.50
N LEU A 170 -9.47 -9.98 -16.00
CA LEU A 170 -10.85 -10.16 -15.60
C LEU A 170 -10.95 -11.40 -14.72
N VAL A 171 -11.54 -11.24 -13.54
CA VAL A 171 -11.51 -12.26 -12.49
C VAL A 171 -12.91 -12.49 -11.95
N ASP A 172 -13.33 -13.75 -11.88
CA ASP A 172 -14.50 -14.18 -11.14
C ASP A 172 -14.09 -14.46 -9.70
N LEU A 173 -14.50 -13.60 -8.77
CA LEU A 173 -14.00 -13.56 -7.41
C LEU A 173 -15.14 -13.47 -6.40
N GLN A 174 -15.03 -14.24 -5.32
CA GLN A 174 -15.85 -14.10 -4.14
C GLN A 174 -14.95 -13.75 -2.93
N VAL A 175 -15.39 -12.78 -2.13
CA VAL A 175 -14.77 -12.44 -0.83
C VAL A 175 -15.91 -12.34 0.18
N GLU A 176 -15.93 -13.24 1.14
CA GLU A 176 -17.05 -13.44 2.07
C GLU A 176 -18.40 -13.56 1.28
N GLU A 177 -19.39 -12.69 1.54
CA GLU A 177 -20.69 -12.68 0.83
C GLU A 177 -20.67 -11.88 -0.48
N LEU A 178 -19.60 -11.15 -0.80
CA LEU A 178 -19.52 -10.35 -2.03
C LEU A 178 -18.97 -11.20 -3.17
N ALA A 179 -19.65 -11.20 -4.29
CA ALA A 179 -19.22 -11.91 -5.49
C ALA A 179 -19.19 -10.97 -6.69
N TRP A 180 -18.08 -11.01 -7.42
CA TRP A 180 -17.89 -10.27 -8.67
C TRP A 180 -17.75 -11.25 -9.84
N ARG A 181 -18.40 -10.91 -10.94
CA ARG A 181 -18.12 -11.52 -12.25
C ARG A 181 -17.31 -10.54 -13.07
N GLU A 182 -16.25 -11.05 -13.69
CA GLU A 182 -15.37 -10.25 -14.54
C GLU A 182 -14.85 -8.97 -13.86
N LEU A 183 -14.49 -9.05 -12.57
CA LEU A 183 -13.83 -7.95 -11.87
C LEU A 183 -12.58 -7.53 -12.63
N GLU A 184 -12.52 -6.27 -13.06
CA GLU A 184 -11.39 -5.75 -13.79
C GLU A 184 -10.26 -5.35 -12.82
N ILE A 185 -9.12 -6.02 -12.93
CA ILE A 185 -7.88 -5.69 -12.23
C ILE A 185 -6.90 -5.13 -13.26
N GLY A 186 -6.60 -3.81 -13.15
CA GLY A 186 -5.74 -3.09 -14.08
C GLY A 186 -4.25 -3.46 -14.04
N LEU A 187 -3.85 -4.41 -13.21
CA LEU A 187 -2.50 -4.96 -13.13
C LEU A 187 -2.51 -6.41 -13.59
N GLN A 188 -1.52 -6.79 -14.40
CA GLN A 188 -1.39 -8.15 -14.90
C GLN A 188 -0.51 -8.99 -13.98
N GLY A 189 -0.85 -10.28 -13.85
CA GLY A 189 -0.13 -11.25 -13.04
C GLY A 189 -1.00 -11.90 -11.97
N ARG A 190 -0.86 -13.23 -11.81
CA ARG A 190 -1.69 -14.01 -10.85
C ARG A 190 -1.59 -13.50 -9.43
N HIS A 191 -0.43 -13.02 -9.00
CA HIS A 191 -0.21 -12.42 -7.70
C HIS A 191 -1.07 -11.16 -7.46
N GLN A 192 -1.46 -10.46 -8.53
CA GLN A 192 -2.33 -9.28 -8.40
C GLN A 192 -3.75 -9.64 -8.00
N VAL A 193 -4.21 -10.87 -8.27
CA VAL A 193 -5.50 -11.35 -7.78
C VAL A 193 -5.47 -11.45 -6.24
N ALA A 194 -4.41 -12.03 -5.69
CA ALA A 194 -4.23 -12.10 -4.22
C ALA A 194 -4.13 -10.69 -3.60
N ASN A 195 -3.38 -9.78 -4.23
CA ASN A 195 -3.29 -8.39 -3.79
C ASN A 195 -4.65 -7.67 -3.82
N ALA A 196 -5.45 -7.91 -4.86
CA ALA A 196 -6.81 -7.37 -4.96
C ALA A 196 -7.73 -7.87 -3.84
N ILE A 197 -7.64 -9.17 -3.48
CA ILE A 197 -8.40 -9.75 -2.38
C ILE A 197 -8.02 -9.09 -1.05
N VAL A 198 -6.73 -8.89 -0.79
CA VAL A 198 -6.26 -8.16 0.42
C VAL A 198 -6.81 -6.74 0.41
N ALA A 199 -6.73 -6.02 -0.72
CA ALA A 199 -7.22 -4.65 -0.85
C ALA A 199 -8.73 -4.55 -0.63
N ILE A 200 -9.53 -5.46 -1.21
CA ILE A 200 -10.99 -5.55 -0.99
C ILE A 200 -11.29 -5.78 0.48
N THR A 201 -10.59 -6.71 1.11
CA THR A 201 -10.79 -7.06 2.53
C THR A 201 -10.49 -5.87 3.44
N LEU A 202 -9.38 -5.17 3.19
CA LEU A 202 -9.00 -3.95 3.93
C LEU A 202 -10.03 -2.84 3.74
N ALA A 203 -10.38 -2.53 2.49
CA ALA A 203 -11.35 -1.48 2.17
C ALA A 203 -12.72 -1.76 2.82
N ARG A 204 -13.19 -3.02 2.76
CA ARG A 204 -14.43 -3.43 3.36
C ARG A 204 -14.42 -3.33 4.89
N GLY A 205 -13.32 -3.79 5.53
CA GLY A 205 -13.18 -3.69 6.97
C GLY A 205 -13.18 -2.25 7.44
N TRP A 206 -12.46 -1.39 6.72
CA TRP A 206 -12.42 0.04 7.02
C TRP A 206 -13.78 0.71 6.82
N THR A 207 -14.47 0.48 5.67
CA THR A 207 -15.77 1.09 5.38
C THR A 207 -16.85 0.65 6.37
N ARG A 208 -16.92 -0.62 6.73
CA ARG A 208 -17.87 -1.12 7.74
C ARG A 208 -17.74 -0.42 9.10
N ARG A 209 -16.51 -0.01 9.45
CA ARG A 209 -16.24 0.65 10.73
C ARG A 209 -16.44 2.16 10.69
N HIS A 210 -16.05 2.82 9.60
CA HIS A 210 -15.96 4.27 9.53
C HIS A 210 -17.02 4.91 8.63
N ARG A 211 -17.50 4.18 7.63
CA ARG A 211 -18.45 4.64 6.62
C ARG A 211 -19.44 3.52 6.25
N PRO A 212 -20.26 3.05 7.23
CA PRO A 212 -21.16 1.91 7.01
C PRO A 212 -22.17 2.15 5.90
N GLU A 213 -22.43 3.41 5.53
CA GLU A 213 -23.25 3.78 4.39
C GLU A 213 -22.59 3.53 3.02
N LEU A 214 -21.27 3.36 2.98
CA LEU A 214 -20.54 3.02 1.76
C LEU A 214 -20.48 1.50 1.62
N CYS A 215 -21.36 0.93 0.80
CA CYS A 215 -21.24 -0.46 0.40
C CYS A 215 -20.27 -0.63 -0.75
N LEU A 216 -19.37 -1.63 -0.64
CA LEU A 216 -18.66 -2.14 -1.80
C LEU A 216 -19.71 -2.92 -2.64
N ASP A 217 -20.22 -2.27 -3.67
CA ASP A 217 -21.25 -2.86 -4.56
C ASP A 217 -20.55 -3.69 -5.66
N PRO A 218 -20.76 -5.01 -5.71
CA PRO A 218 -20.24 -5.85 -6.80
C PRO A 218 -20.78 -5.46 -8.18
N GLY A 219 -21.94 -4.80 -8.25
CA GLY A 219 -22.57 -4.36 -9.51
C GLY A 219 -21.94 -3.10 -10.10
N ARG A 220 -21.19 -2.31 -9.32
CA ARG A 220 -20.41 -1.19 -9.84
C ARG A 220 -19.07 -1.70 -10.33
N ARG A 221 -18.66 -1.36 -11.56
CA ARG A 221 -17.32 -1.63 -12.07
C ARG A 221 -16.29 -1.10 -11.07
N ALA A 222 -15.79 -1.99 -10.22
CA ALA A 222 -14.72 -1.66 -9.30
C ALA A 222 -13.41 -1.61 -10.09
N HIS A 223 -12.99 -0.43 -10.52
CA HIS A 223 -11.63 -0.20 -11.01
C HIS A 223 -10.66 -0.27 -9.83
N LEU A 224 -10.41 -1.49 -9.37
CA LEU A 224 -9.40 -1.75 -8.36
C LEU A 224 -8.02 -1.80 -9.02
N LEU A 225 -7.21 -0.78 -8.76
CA LEU A 225 -5.76 -0.76 -8.92
C LEU A 225 -5.22 -0.72 -10.37
N GLY A 226 -4.44 0.27 -10.68
CA GLY A 226 -3.63 0.33 -11.89
C GLY A 226 -3.34 1.70 -12.47
N ARG A 227 -3.85 2.78 -11.90
CA ARG A 227 -3.59 4.15 -12.45
C ARG A 227 -2.10 4.50 -12.54
N ARG A 228 -1.25 3.87 -11.73
CA ARG A 228 0.20 4.13 -11.74
C ARG A 228 0.86 3.59 -13.02
N GLN A 229 0.48 2.39 -13.48
CA GLN A 229 0.99 1.80 -14.71
C GLN A 229 0.32 2.34 -15.97
N GLN A 230 -0.96 2.67 -15.93
CA GLN A 230 -1.68 3.26 -17.06
C GLN A 230 -1.08 4.62 -17.47
N ARG A 231 -0.67 5.47 -16.52
CA ARG A 231 0.03 6.73 -16.81
C ARG A 231 1.41 6.55 -17.45
N VAL A 232 2.05 5.39 -17.25
CA VAL A 232 3.32 5.06 -17.91
C VAL A 232 3.11 4.70 -19.37
N ALA A 233 2.05 3.93 -19.67
CA ALA A 233 1.67 3.58 -21.04
C ALA A 233 1.26 4.83 -21.82
N ASP A 234 0.38 5.67 -21.28
CA ASP A 234 -0.10 6.90 -21.92
C ASP A 234 1.03 7.91 -22.24
N ARG A 235 2.07 7.98 -21.37
CA ARG A 235 3.23 8.85 -21.64
C ARG A 235 4.19 8.28 -22.68
N ARG A 236 4.22 6.97 -22.92
CA ARG A 236 5.02 6.37 -24.00
C ARG A 236 4.41 6.65 -25.35
N ASP A 237 3.09 6.61 -25.48
CA ASP A 237 2.38 6.89 -26.72
C ASP A 237 2.51 8.37 -27.15
N HIS A 238 2.57 9.32 -26.20
CA HIS A 238 2.77 10.75 -26.51
C HIS A 238 4.22 11.14 -26.87
N ARG A 239 5.22 10.31 -26.64
CA ARG A 239 6.62 10.55 -27.03
C ARG A 239 6.99 9.96 -28.41
N GLY A 240 6.08 9.22 -29.02
CA GLY A 240 6.30 8.60 -30.33
C GLY A 240 6.03 9.47 -31.58
N LEU A 241 5.60 10.71 -31.39
CA LEU A 241 5.19 11.58 -32.52
C LEU A 241 5.84 12.97 -32.44
N THR A 242 7.17 13.06 -32.60
CA THR A 242 7.83 14.22 -33.17
C THR A 242 9.27 13.85 -33.55
N ALA A 243 9.46 13.13 -34.63
CA ALA A 243 10.70 13.19 -35.41
C ALA A 243 10.41 14.09 -36.60
N ALA A 244 10.84 15.35 -36.52
CA ALA A 244 10.88 16.23 -37.68
C ALA A 244 11.96 15.72 -38.65
N PRO A 245 11.77 15.78 -39.96
CA PRO A 245 12.82 15.45 -40.91
C PRO A 245 13.92 16.52 -40.86
N ALA A 246 15.14 16.10 -40.79
CA ALA A 246 16.31 16.95 -40.97
C ALA A 246 16.48 17.34 -42.45
N PRO A 247 17.10 18.51 -42.73
CA PRO A 247 17.26 19.06 -44.05
C PRO A 247 18.19 18.26 -44.98
#